data_270a763eb07b4151a9884ae54382fc91
#
_entry.id   270a763eb07b4151a9884ae54382fc91
#
_cell.length_a   1.000
_cell.length_b   1.000
_cell.length_c   1.000
_cell.angle_alpha   90.00
_cell.angle_beta   90.00
_cell.angle_gamma   90.00
#
_symmetry.space_group_name_H-M   'P 1'
#
loop_
_entity.id
_entity.type
_entity.pdbx_description
1 polymer ?
#
loop_
_entity_poly.entity_id
_entity_poly.type
_entity_poly.pdbx_seq_one_letter_code
_entity_poly.pdbx_strand_id
1 'polypeptide(L)'
;MLLLVIAATMTSCTGERMLMRTGERILFLGDSITELGVKPDGYVALVQEQLSTQYPELGIEIIGAGISGNKVTDLLQRLGNDVIERKPTIVFIYIGINDVWHWALPNHKGTTKEEFEGVLREIVARIRYSGAEVVLCTPSVIGEKFDRTNPQDPMLEEYCAISRKIAFDRRIRLCDLRKAFIAYLTENNKENREKNILTTDGVHLNDAGNRLVADEMLRFLGER
;
A
#
# COMPACT_ATOMS: atom_id res chain seq x y z
N MET A 1 11.43 -54.58 11.93
CA MET A 1 11.69 -53.21 12.42
C MET A 1 11.43 -52.25 11.24
N LEU A 2 10.23 -51.72 11.16
CA LEU A 2 9.75 -50.93 10.02
C LEU A 2 9.95 -49.45 10.36
N LEU A 3 10.85 -48.76 9.66
CA LEU A 3 11.05 -47.31 9.82
C LEU A 3 9.93 -46.55 9.09
N LEU A 4 9.10 -45.89 9.86
CA LEU A 4 8.11 -44.97 9.32
C LEU A 4 8.78 -43.61 9.05
N VAL A 5 9.00 -43.29 7.77
CA VAL A 5 9.48 -41.97 7.36
C VAL A 5 8.26 -41.07 7.30
N ILE A 6 8.11 -40.16 8.28
CA ILE A 6 7.11 -39.09 8.25
C ILE A 6 7.66 -37.97 7.35
N ALA A 7 7.16 -37.91 6.14
CA ALA A 7 7.40 -36.76 5.27
C ALA A 7 6.57 -35.58 5.80
N ALA A 8 7.25 -34.60 6.40
CA ALA A 8 6.64 -33.32 6.73
C ALA A 8 6.38 -32.54 5.42
N THR A 9 5.12 -32.49 5.00
CA THR A 9 4.70 -31.59 3.92
C THR A 9 4.76 -30.16 4.44
N MET A 10 5.79 -29.43 4.04
CA MET A 10 5.82 -27.98 4.19
C MET A 10 4.70 -27.41 3.28
N THR A 11 3.60 -27.01 3.90
CA THR A 11 2.57 -26.24 3.22
C THR A 11 3.15 -24.86 2.94
N SER A 12 3.66 -24.68 1.72
CA SER A 12 4.03 -23.38 1.18
C SER A 12 2.73 -22.56 1.16
N CYS A 13 2.65 -21.48 1.94
CA CYS A 13 1.67 -20.44 1.73
C CYS A 13 2.00 -19.75 0.39
N THR A 14 1.57 -20.35 -0.69
CA THR A 14 1.49 -19.70 -1.99
C THR A 14 0.33 -18.71 -1.89
N GLY A 15 0.64 -17.42 -1.70
CA GLY A 15 -0.35 -16.37 -1.90
C GLY A 15 -1.01 -16.60 -3.26
N GLU A 16 -2.32 -16.85 -3.27
CA GLU A 16 -3.06 -17.03 -4.51
C GLU A 16 -2.86 -15.77 -5.37
N ARG A 17 -2.30 -15.96 -6.58
CA ARG A 17 -2.19 -14.92 -7.59
C ARG A 17 -3.59 -14.44 -7.93
N MET A 18 -3.79 -13.13 -7.94
CA MET A 18 -4.97 -12.53 -8.53
C MET A 18 -4.86 -12.72 -10.05
N LEU A 19 -5.73 -13.53 -10.64
CA LEU A 19 -5.79 -13.65 -12.08
C LEU A 19 -6.54 -12.43 -12.61
N MET A 20 -5.83 -11.54 -13.30
CA MET A 20 -6.43 -10.39 -13.96
C MET A 20 -7.40 -10.86 -15.05
N ARG A 21 -8.52 -10.17 -15.17
CA ARG A 21 -9.57 -10.45 -16.13
C ARG A 21 -9.69 -9.32 -17.14
N THR A 22 -10.26 -9.60 -18.29
CA THR A 22 -10.60 -8.57 -19.26
C THR A 22 -11.52 -7.52 -18.63
N GLY A 23 -11.17 -6.24 -18.83
CA GLY A 23 -11.95 -5.11 -18.31
C GLY A 23 -11.79 -4.84 -16.83
N GLU A 24 -10.70 -5.31 -16.20
CA GLU A 24 -10.39 -4.94 -14.81
C GLU A 24 -10.28 -3.42 -14.66
N ARG A 25 -10.84 -2.92 -13.57
CA ARG A 25 -10.76 -1.51 -13.16
C ARG A 25 -10.02 -1.44 -11.83
N ILE A 26 -8.74 -1.09 -11.90
CA ILE A 26 -7.83 -1.07 -10.74
C ILE A 26 -7.75 0.36 -10.21
N LEU A 27 -8.17 0.57 -8.98
CA LEU A 27 -8.20 1.87 -8.33
C LEU A 27 -7.17 1.96 -7.21
N PHE A 28 -6.38 3.03 -7.22
CA PHE A 28 -5.41 3.36 -6.17
C PHE A 28 -5.95 4.50 -5.33
N LEU A 29 -6.37 4.18 -4.09
CA LEU A 29 -6.91 5.12 -3.12
C LEU A 29 -5.83 5.50 -2.11
N GLY A 30 -5.58 6.81 -1.92
CA GLY A 30 -4.53 7.25 -1.02
C GLY A 30 -4.44 8.77 -0.82
N ASP A 31 -3.29 9.20 -0.40
CA ASP A 31 -2.93 10.59 -0.11
C ASP A 31 -2.06 11.24 -1.21
N SER A 32 -1.13 12.14 -0.81
CA SER A 32 -0.19 12.81 -1.73
C SER A 32 0.72 11.84 -2.47
N ILE A 33 1.09 10.73 -1.86
CA ILE A 33 1.94 9.71 -2.50
C ILE A 33 1.19 9.12 -3.70
N THR A 34 -0.10 8.85 -3.56
CA THR A 34 -0.96 8.37 -4.65
C THR A 34 -1.28 9.48 -5.66
N GLU A 35 -1.51 10.72 -5.21
CA GLU A 35 -1.72 11.86 -6.11
C GLU A 35 -0.50 12.11 -7.01
N LEU A 36 0.70 12.05 -6.44
CA LEU A 36 1.95 12.13 -7.21
C LEU A 36 2.19 10.87 -8.05
N GLY A 37 1.73 9.74 -7.57
CA GLY A 37 1.86 8.44 -8.23
C GLY A 37 1.24 8.36 -9.62
N VAL A 38 0.25 9.20 -9.96
CA VAL A 38 -0.34 9.27 -11.30
C VAL A 38 0.44 10.17 -12.29
N LYS A 39 1.43 10.92 -11.78
CA LYS A 39 2.29 11.74 -12.64
C LYS A 39 3.24 10.83 -13.44
N PRO A 40 3.86 11.33 -14.52
CA PRO A 40 4.91 10.60 -15.21
C PRO A 40 5.96 10.08 -14.23
N ASP A 41 6.39 8.84 -14.40
CA ASP A 41 7.32 8.12 -13.53
C ASP A 41 6.83 7.82 -12.10
N GLY A 42 5.59 8.21 -11.76
CA GLY A 42 4.93 7.83 -10.51
C GLY A 42 4.48 6.37 -10.51
N TYR A 43 4.37 5.76 -9.32
CA TYR A 43 4.12 4.32 -9.21
C TYR A 43 2.81 3.85 -9.88
N VAL A 44 1.75 4.67 -9.90
CA VAL A 44 0.49 4.33 -10.59
C VAL A 44 0.69 4.35 -12.11
N ALA A 45 1.44 5.34 -12.62
CA ALA A 45 1.78 5.42 -14.04
C ALA A 45 2.67 4.23 -14.46
N LEU A 46 3.64 3.85 -13.65
CA LEU A 46 4.50 2.68 -13.90
C LEU A 46 3.69 1.38 -13.93
N VAL A 47 2.76 1.19 -13.00
CA VAL A 47 1.83 0.04 -13.02
C VAL A 47 0.99 0.05 -14.29
N GLN A 48 0.45 1.19 -14.69
CA GLN A 48 -0.34 1.31 -15.92
C GLN A 48 0.49 0.96 -17.17
N GLU A 49 1.70 1.49 -17.27
CA GLU A 49 2.61 1.21 -18.40
C GLU A 49 2.93 -0.29 -18.50
N GLN A 50 3.29 -0.90 -17.38
CA GLN A 50 3.62 -2.32 -17.31
C GLN A 50 2.43 -3.18 -17.75
N LEU A 51 1.24 -2.96 -17.16
CA LEU A 51 0.05 -3.75 -17.49
C LEU A 51 -0.43 -3.55 -18.94
N SER A 52 -0.39 -2.32 -19.45
CA SER A 52 -0.78 -2.03 -20.83
C SER A 52 0.18 -2.62 -21.87
N THR A 53 1.46 -2.76 -21.49
CA THR A 53 2.49 -3.36 -22.34
C THR A 53 2.41 -4.89 -22.34
N GLN A 54 2.22 -5.49 -21.16
CA GLN A 54 2.21 -6.95 -21.04
C GLN A 54 0.86 -7.59 -21.38
N TYR A 55 -0.25 -6.88 -21.14
CA TYR A 55 -1.61 -7.40 -21.30
C TYR A 55 -2.52 -6.43 -22.05
N PRO A 56 -2.13 -5.95 -23.25
CA PRO A 56 -2.91 -4.97 -24.01
C PRO A 56 -4.31 -5.46 -24.35
N GLU A 57 -4.50 -6.78 -24.48
CA GLU A 57 -5.78 -7.41 -24.80
C GLU A 57 -6.78 -7.41 -23.64
N LEU A 58 -6.31 -7.21 -22.40
CA LEU A 58 -7.19 -7.22 -21.23
C LEU A 58 -7.98 -5.92 -21.05
N GLY A 59 -7.57 -4.82 -21.68
CA GLY A 59 -8.28 -3.54 -21.59
C GLY A 59 -8.40 -3.04 -20.14
N ILE A 60 -7.32 -3.14 -19.35
CA ILE A 60 -7.29 -2.76 -17.94
C ILE A 60 -7.37 -1.24 -17.81
N GLU A 61 -8.30 -0.76 -16.98
CA GLU A 61 -8.42 0.65 -16.64
C GLU A 61 -7.73 0.92 -15.30
N ILE A 62 -6.85 1.91 -15.25
CA ILE A 62 -6.16 2.36 -14.04
C ILE A 62 -6.74 3.70 -13.57
N ILE A 63 -7.11 3.77 -12.30
CA ILE A 63 -7.75 4.93 -11.69
C ILE A 63 -6.95 5.38 -10.47
N GLY A 64 -6.41 6.60 -10.49
CA GLY A 64 -5.82 7.23 -9.33
C GLY A 64 -6.85 8.03 -8.55
N ALA A 65 -6.88 7.86 -7.23
CA ALA A 65 -7.74 8.57 -6.29
C ALA A 65 -6.93 9.03 -5.07
N GLY A 66 -5.81 9.70 -5.32
CA GLY A 66 -4.96 10.34 -4.32
C GLY A 66 -5.32 11.80 -4.12
N ILE A 67 -5.30 12.30 -2.87
CA ILE A 67 -5.42 13.72 -2.53
C ILE A 67 -4.42 14.06 -1.43
N SER A 68 -3.58 15.07 -1.66
CA SER A 68 -2.54 15.51 -0.74
C SER A 68 -3.09 15.84 0.64
N GLY A 69 -2.36 15.44 1.67
CA GLY A 69 -2.71 15.70 3.07
C GLY A 69 -3.81 14.79 3.63
N ASN A 70 -4.45 13.96 2.81
CA ASN A 70 -5.54 13.10 3.28
C ASN A 70 -5.06 12.09 4.32
N LYS A 71 -5.92 11.87 5.30
CA LYS A 71 -5.88 10.84 6.33
C LYS A 71 -6.97 9.81 6.08
N VAL A 72 -6.99 8.75 6.85
CA VAL A 72 -8.01 7.70 6.73
C VAL A 72 -9.45 8.25 6.82
N THR A 73 -9.67 9.26 7.66
CA THR A 73 -10.98 9.92 7.82
C THR A 73 -11.43 10.65 6.57
N ASP A 74 -10.50 11.28 5.83
CA ASP A 74 -10.80 11.99 4.60
C ASP A 74 -11.15 10.99 3.48
N LEU A 75 -10.48 9.82 3.43
CA LEU A 75 -10.84 8.75 2.50
C LEU A 75 -12.28 8.28 2.70
N LEU A 76 -12.73 8.13 3.96
CA LEU A 76 -14.10 7.72 4.24
C LEU A 76 -15.13 8.73 3.73
N GLN A 77 -14.85 10.03 3.89
CA GLN A 77 -15.76 11.11 3.46
C GLN A 77 -15.98 11.11 1.94
N ARG A 78 -14.93 10.80 1.16
CA ARG A 78 -14.98 10.80 -0.31
C ARG A 78 -15.16 9.42 -0.94
N LEU A 79 -15.31 8.37 -0.11
CA LEU A 79 -15.34 6.98 -0.58
C LEU A 79 -16.44 6.71 -1.61
N GLY A 80 -17.62 7.33 -1.47
CA GLY A 80 -18.73 7.21 -2.41
C GLY A 80 -18.33 7.59 -3.82
N ASN A 81 -17.96 8.86 -3.99
CA ASN A 81 -17.68 9.46 -5.30
C ASN A 81 -16.37 8.94 -5.91
N ASP A 82 -15.33 8.80 -5.09
CA ASP A 82 -14.00 8.51 -5.59
C ASP A 82 -13.73 7.02 -5.82
N VAL A 83 -14.54 6.15 -5.18
CA VAL A 83 -14.35 4.69 -5.27
C VAL A 83 -15.62 3.99 -5.73
N ILE A 84 -16.72 4.06 -4.94
CA ILE A 84 -17.90 3.21 -5.16
C ILE A 84 -18.57 3.52 -6.51
N GLU A 85 -18.77 4.80 -6.83
CA GLU A 85 -19.39 5.23 -8.09
C GLU A 85 -18.53 4.91 -9.31
N ARG A 86 -17.22 4.75 -9.13
CA ARG A 86 -16.30 4.35 -10.19
C ARG A 86 -16.31 2.86 -10.49
N LYS A 87 -17.00 2.07 -9.68
CA LYS A 87 -17.18 0.60 -9.85
C LYS A 87 -15.87 -0.13 -10.11
N PRO A 88 -14.83 0.03 -9.25
CA PRO A 88 -13.58 -0.70 -9.43
C PRO A 88 -13.82 -2.20 -9.20
N THR A 89 -12.96 -3.03 -9.79
CA THR A 89 -12.90 -4.46 -9.50
C THR A 89 -11.85 -4.77 -8.44
N ILE A 90 -10.77 -3.95 -8.40
CA ILE A 90 -9.68 -4.05 -7.43
C ILE A 90 -9.39 -2.67 -6.87
N VAL A 91 -9.24 -2.56 -5.54
CA VAL A 91 -8.85 -1.32 -4.88
C VAL A 91 -7.59 -1.54 -4.04
N PHE A 92 -6.51 -0.83 -4.38
CA PHE A 92 -5.36 -0.68 -3.50
C PHE A 92 -5.62 0.50 -2.56
N ILE A 93 -5.48 0.27 -1.25
CA ILE A 93 -5.61 1.33 -0.23
C ILE A 93 -4.21 1.60 0.33
N TYR A 94 -3.63 2.75 0.02
CA TYR A 94 -2.33 3.19 0.50
C TYR A 94 -2.47 4.48 1.30
N ILE A 95 -2.61 4.36 2.62
CA ILE A 95 -2.94 5.44 3.56
C ILE A 95 -2.28 5.21 4.92
N GLY A 96 -2.14 6.26 5.72
CA GLY A 96 -1.69 6.19 7.10
C GLY A 96 -0.47 7.04 7.40
N ILE A 97 0.24 7.53 6.37
CA ILE A 97 1.40 8.42 6.57
C ILE A 97 0.97 9.72 7.27
N ASN A 98 -0.06 10.41 6.76
CA ASN A 98 -0.54 11.66 7.34
C ASN A 98 -1.25 11.45 8.69
N ASP A 99 -1.83 10.28 8.92
CA ASP A 99 -2.41 9.90 10.21
C ASP A 99 -1.37 9.94 11.33
N VAL A 100 -0.10 9.62 11.01
CA VAL A 100 1.06 9.67 11.92
C VAL A 100 1.81 11.00 11.79
N TRP A 101 2.19 11.39 10.58
CA TRP A 101 3.09 12.54 10.34
C TRP A 101 2.51 13.86 10.82
N HIS A 102 1.20 14.06 10.70
CA HIS A 102 0.54 15.29 11.12
C HIS A 102 0.63 15.54 12.63
N TRP A 103 0.91 14.53 13.47
CA TRP A 103 1.20 14.78 14.89
C TRP A 103 2.52 15.54 15.12
N ALA A 104 3.47 15.43 14.20
CA ALA A 104 4.77 16.10 14.26
C ALA A 104 4.78 17.47 13.56
N LEU A 105 3.73 17.84 12.83
CA LEU A 105 3.67 19.10 12.08
C LEU A 105 2.94 20.18 12.87
N PRO A 106 3.45 21.43 12.88
CA PRO A 106 2.75 22.56 13.51
C PRO A 106 1.35 22.76 12.90
N ASN A 107 0.36 23.01 13.75
CA ASN A 107 -1.03 23.28 13.36
C ASN A 107 -1.74 22.13 12.62
N HIS A 108 -1.19 20.94 12.62
CA HIS A 108 -1.81 19.73 12.10
C HIS A 108 -2.19 18.78 13.24
N LYS A 109 -3.11 17.89 12.97
CA LYS A 109 -3.52 16.84 13.90
C LYS A 109 -3.61 15.51 13.13
N GLY A 110 -2.87 14.52 13.59
CA GLY A 110 -2.99 13.16 13.11
C GLY A 110 -4.31 12.49 13.53
N THR A 111 -4.46 11.22 13.24
CA THR A 111 -5.61 10.41 13.64
C THR A 111 -5.20 9.50 14.80
N THR A 112 -6.06 9.27 15.79
CA THR A 112 -5.77 8.31 16.85
C THR A 112 -5.78 6.88 16.32
N LYS A 113 -5.11 5.95 16.99
CA LYS A 113 -5.06 4.54 16.57
C LYS A 113 -6.44 3.90 16.50
N GLU A 114 -7.28 4.19 17.48
CA GLU A 114 -8.65 3.68 17.60
C GLU A 114 -9.52 4.19 16.44
N GLU A 115 -9.41 5.47 16.12
CA GLU A 115 -10.11 6.09 15.00
C GLU A 115 -9.59 5.55 13.67
N PHE A 116 -8.26 5.45 13.51
CA PHE A 116 -7.62 4.88 12.30
C PHE A 116 -8.10 3.44 12.06
N GLU A 117 -8.06 2.57 13.09
CA GLU A 117 -8.51 1.19 12.97
C GLU A 117 -10.02 1.13 12.61
N GLY A 118 -10.85 1.86 13.32
CA GLY A 118 -12.29 1.87 13.11
C GLY A 118 -12.68 2.31 11.71
N VAL A 119 -12.13 3.44 11.27
CA VAL A 119 -12.41 4.02 9.95
C VAL A 119 -11.86 3.15 8.82
N LEU A 120 -10.64 2.63 8.95
CA LEU A 120 -10.05 1.76 7.91
C LEU A 120 -10.83 0.45 7.77
N ARG A 121 -11.33 -0.13 8.87
CA ARG A 121 -12.23 -1.30 8.84
C ARG A 121 -13.53 -1.00 8.11
N GLU A 122 -14.09 0.19 8.29
CA GLU A 122 -15.31 0.62 7.61
C GLU A 122 -15.07 0.80 6.10
N ILE A 123 -13.99 1.46 5.71
CA ILE A 123 -13.60 1.63 4.29
C ILE A 123 -13.48 0.27 3.61
N VAL A 124 -12.71 -0.66 4.19
CA VAL A 124 -12.53 -2.02 3.67
C VAL A 124 -13.88 -2.74 3.53
N ALA A 125 -14.75 -2.64 4.54
CA ALA A 125 -16.05 -3.29 4.50
C ALA A 125 -16.95 -2.73 3.38
N ARG A 126 -17.00 -1.40 3.21
CA ARG A 126 -17.81 -0.75 2.17
C ARG A 126 -17.32 -1.07 0.76
N ILE A 127 -16.00 -1.07 0.53
CA ILE A 127 -15.42 -1.44 -0.76
C ILE A 127 -15.76 -2.90 -1.10
N ARG A 128 -15.58 -3.82 -0.16
CA ARG A 128 -15.92 -5.22 -0.39
C ARG A 128 -17.42 -5.43 -0.60
N TYR A 129 -18.26 -4.69 0.09
CA TYR A 129 -19.71 -4.75 -0.12
C TYR A 129 -20.13 -4.29 -1.52
N SER A 130 -19.37 -3.36 -2.14
CA SER A 130 -19.58 -2.96 -3.53
C SER A 130 -19.13 -4.00 -4.58
N GLY A 131 -18.52 -5.09 -4.15
CA GLY A 131 -18.08 -6.18 -5.00
C GLY A 131 -16.60 -6.11 -5.43
N ALA A 132 -15.85 -5.09 -5.00
CA ALA A 132 -14.44 -4.96 -5.31
C ALA A 132 -13.55 -5.80 -4.38
N GLU A 133 -12.45 -6.32 -4.93
CA GLU A 133 -11.37 -6.89 -4.13
C GLU A 133 -10.53 -5.76 -3.52
N VAL A 134 -10.00 -5.99 -2.30
CA VAL A 134 -9.16 -5.02 -1.60
C VAL A 134 -7.76 -5.57 -1.41
N VAL A 135 -6.77 -4.77 -1.78
CA VAL A 135 -5.38 -4.92 -1.39
C VAL A 135 -5.04 -3.79 -0.43
N LEU A 136 -4.83 -4.11 0.84
CA LEU A 136 -4.47 -3.12 1.84
C LEU A 136 -2.95 -2.96 1.89
N CYS A 137 -2.47 -1.73 1.71
CA CYS A 137 -1.06 -1.41 1.85
C CYS A 137 -0.77 -0.91 3.28
N THR A 138 0.37 -1.29 3.84
CA THR A 138 0.86 -0.58 5.02
C THR A 138 1.40 0.79 4.63
N PRO A 139 1.36 1.81 5.53
CA PRO A 139 2.18 3.00 5.36
C PRO A 139 3.66 2.62 5.16
N SER A 140 4.43 3.41 4.40
CA SER A 140 5.85 3.12 4.09
C SER A 140 6.81 3.67 5.16
N VAL A 141 7.29 4.90 4.99
CA VAL A 141 8.29 5.52 5.88
C VAL A 141 7.96 6.99 6.17
N ILE A 142 8.41 7.46 7.33
CA ILE A 142 8.57 8.87 7.69
C ILE A 142 10.02 9.02 8.14
N GLY A 143 10.90 9.35 7.18
CA GLY A 143 12.35 9.22 7.30
C GLY A 143 12.87 7.85 6.89
N GLU A 144 14.08 7.81 6.33
CA GLU A 144 14.67 6.62 5.70
C GLU A 144 15.74 5.93 6.54
N LYS A 145 15.93 6.32 7.81
CA LYS A 145 16.85 5.63 8.69
C LYS A 145 16.35 4.23 8.98
N PHE A 146 17.14 3.23 8.60
CA PHE A 146 16.75 1.83 8.74
C PHE A 146 16.97 1.26 10.16
N ASP A 147 17.76 1.97 10.98
CA ASP A 147 18.05 1.61 12.37
C ASP A 147 16.90 1.95 13.35
N ARG A 148 15.78 2.43 12.83
CA ARG A 148 14.59 2.82 13.57
C ARG A 148 14.79 4.03 14.50
N THR A 149 15.71 4.91 14.15
CA THR A 149 15.92 6.17 14.89
C THR A 149 15.13 7.35 14.32
N ASN A 150 14.27 7.14 13.30
CA ASN A 150 13.32 8.15 12.88
C ASN A 150 12.31 8.42 13.99
N PRO A 151 12.05 9.68 14.36
CA PRO A 151 11.21 10.01 15.53
C PRO A 151 9.80 9.43 15.49
N GLN A 152 9.22 9.26 14.28
CA GLN A 152 7.88 8.74 14.09
C GLN A 152 7.81 7.21 13.92
N ASP A 153 8.93 6.51 13.82
CA ASP A 153 8.96 5.06 13.58
C ASP A 153 8.14 4.24 14.60
N PRO A 154 8.20 4.51 15.93
CA PRO A 154 7.41 3.75 16.89
C PRO A 154 5.91 3.86 16.62
N MET A 155 5.42 5.08 16.37
CA MET A 155 4.00 5.32 16.07
C MET A 155 3.62 4.72 14.70
N LEU A 156 4.45 4.92 13.67
CA LEU A 156 4.21 4.39 12.33
C LEU A 156 4.08 2.86 12.34
N GLU A 157 4.91 2.17 13.14
CA GLU A 157 4.85 0.71 13.24
C GLU A 157 3.54 0.23 13.88
N GLU A 158 2.96 1.00 14.82
CA GLU A 158 1.64 0.70 15.38
C GLU A 158 0.54 0.77 14.31
N TYR A 159 0.58 1.77 13.41
CA TYR A 159 -0.39 1.90 12.30
C TYR A 159 -0.17 0.82 11.22
N CYS A 160 1.08 0.45 10.96
CA CYS A 160 1.38 -0.72 10.12
C CYS A 160 0.82 -2.01 10.74
N ALA A 161 0.96 -2.19 12.06
CA ALA A 161 0.41 -3.35 12.76
C ALA A 161 -1.13 -3.40 12.67
N ILE A 162 -1.81 -2.25 12.77
CA ILE A 162 -3.26 -2.15 12.55
C ILE A 162 -3.63 -2.59 11.15
N SER A 163 -2.93 -2.11 10.11
CA SER A 163 -3.19 -2.50 8.72
C SER A 163 -2.99 -4.01 8.51
N ARG A 164 -1.91 -4.59 9.05
CA ARG A 164 -1.65 -6.04 9.02
C ARG A 164 -2.77 -6.82 9.71
N LYS A 165 -3.20 -6.37 10.90
CA LYS A 165 -4.30 -6.98 11.65
C LYS A 165 -5.62 -6.95 10.87
N ILE A 166 -5.96 -5.81 10.27
CA ILE A 166 -7.18 -5.68 9.45
C ILE A 166 -7.13 -6.64 8.26
N ALA A 167 -5.99 -6.70 7.56
CA ALA A 167 -5.84 -7.62 6.43
C ALA A 167 -6.05 -9.08 6.85
N PHE A 168 -5.46 -9.49 7.96
CA PHE A 168 -5.64 -10.83 8.52
C PHE A 168 -7.10 -11.10 8.94
N ASP A 169 -7.70 -10.23 9.75
CA ASP A 169 -9.06 -10.37 10.28
C ASP A 169 -10.11 -10.43 9.15
N ARG A 170 -9.92 -9.65 8.10
CA ARG A 170 -10.82 -9.55 6.96
C ARG A 170 -10.50 -10.53 5.82
N ARG A 171 -9.41 -11.28 5.94
CA ARG A 171 -8.91 -12.20 4.90
C ARG A 171 -8.79 -11.49 3.56
N ILE A 172 -8.18 -10.31 3.55
CA ILE A 172 -7.83 -9.54 2.37
C ILE A 172 -6.32 -9.56 2.16
N ARG A 173 -5.88 -9.23 0.96
CA ARG A 173 -4.47 -9.20 0.61
C ARG A 173 -3.79 -8.03 1.30
N LEU A 174 -2.54 -8.24 1.73
CA LEU A 174 -1.70 -7.22 2.36
C LEU A 174 -0.47 -6.96 1.49
N CYS A 175 -0.33 -5.72 1.01
CA CYS A 175 0.91 -5.21 0.43
C CYS A 175 1.72 -4.53 1.54
N ASP A 176 2.68 -5.24 2.12
CA ASP A 176 3.46 -4.73 3.27
C ASP A 176 4.61 -3.82 2.79
N LEU A 177 4.27 -2.61 2.37
CA LEU A 177 5.22 -1.61 1.88
C LEU A 177 6.23 -1.23 2.97
N ARG A 178 5.81 -1.13 4.25
CA ARG A 178 6.74 -0.88 5.36
C ARG A 178 7.88 -1.90 5.37
N LYS A 179 7.53 -3.18 5.27
CA LYS A 179 8.52 -4.27 5.24
C LYS A 179 9.44 -4.15 4.02
N ALA A 180 8.90 -3.87 2.84
CA ALA A 180 9.67 -3.72 1.61
C ALA A 180 10.66 -2.55 1.69
N PHE A 181 10.19 -1.38 2.20
CA PHE A 181 11.04 -0.21 2.39
C PHE A 181 12.18 -0.47 3.37
N ILE A 182 11.89 -1.01 4.55
CA ILE A 182 12.94 -1.30 5.55
C ILE A 182 13.95 -2.32 5.01
N ALA A 183 13.51 -3.35 4.28
CA ALA A 183 14.42 -4.31 3.66
C ALA A 183 15.35 -3.61 2.65
N TYR A 184 14.80 -2.80 1.75
CA TYR A 184 15.57 -2.05 0.77
C TYR A 184 16.58 -1.09 1.43
N LEU A 185 16.11 -0.32 2.43
CA LEU A 185 16.95 0.67 3.14
C LEU A 185 18.07 0.00 3.93
N THR A 186 17.83 -1.16 4.52
CA THR A 186 18.86 -1.94 5.23
C THR A 186 20.01 -2.31 4.29
N GLU A 187 19.71 -2.63 3.04
CA GLU A 187 20.71 -3.01 2.05
C GLU A 187 21.38 -1.80 1.36
N ASN A 188 20.61 -0.74 1.10
CA ASN A 188 21.03 0.33 0.20
C ASN A 188 21.33 1.68 0.90
N ASN A 189 20.92 1.86 2.16
CA ASN A 189 21.17 3.09 2.93
C ASN A 189 22.28 2.90 3.98
N LYS A 190 23.49 2.55 3.56
CA LYS A 190 24.61 2.25 4.48
C LYS A 190 25.02 3.44 5.35
N GLU A 191 24.75 4.65 4.91
CA GLU A 191 25.05 5.88 5.67
C GLU A 191 23.92 6.29 6.61
N ASN A 192 22.85 5.51 6.69
CA ASN A 192 21.67 5.77 7.52
C ASN A 192 21.07 7.17 7.32
N ARG A 193 20.99 7.60 6.05
CA ARG A 193 20.42 8.90 5.66
C ARG A 193 18.94 8.98 5.96
N GLU A 194 18.45 10.19 6.23
CA GLU A 194 17.03 10.44 6.47
C GLU A 194 16.17 10.48 5.20
N LYS A 195 16.78 10.68 4.04
CA LYS A 195 16.10 10.87 2.75
C LYS A 195 17.03 10.67 1.56
N ASN A 196 16.46 10.74 0.35
CA ASN A 196 17.14 10.66 -0.95
C ASN A 196 17.65 9.25 -1.32
N ILE A 197 17.12 8.21 -0.71
CA ILE A 197 17.29 6.82 -1.14
C ILE A 197 16.04 6.35 -1.92
N LEU A 198 14.87 6.39 -1.29
CA LEU A 198 13.56 6.06 -1.86
C LEU A 198 12.60 7.24 -1.89
N THR A 199 12.91 8.30 -1.16
CA THR A 199 12.07 9.50 -1.03
C THR A 199 12.87 10.77 -1.29
N THR A 200 12.18 11.86 -1.61
CA THR A 200 12.79 13.18 -1.81
C THR A 200 12.95 13.95 -0.50
N ASP A 201 12.03 13.77 0.43
CA ASP A 201 11.92 14.54 1.68
C ASP A 201 11.79 13.68 2.94
N GLY A 202 11.86 12.36 2.80
CA GLY A 202 11.63 11.37 3.86
C GLY A 202 10.23 10.74 3.82
N VAL A 203 9.34 11.22 2.92
CA VAL A 203 7.95 10.74 2.79
C VAL A 203 7.57 10.51 1.33
N HIS A 204 7.67 11.55 0.48
CA HIS A 204 7.27 11.50 -0.92
C HIS A 204 8.32 10.78 -1.77
N LEU A 205 7.84 9.86 -2.60
CA LEU A 205 8.69 8.97 -3.38
C LEU A 205 9.55 9.72 -4.40
N ASN A 206 10.79 9.28 -4.56
CA ASN A 206 11.61 9.56 -5.73
C ASN A 206 11.45 8.41 -6.76
N ASP A 207 12.20 8.44 -7.87
CA ASP A 207 12.11 7.43 -8.93
C ASP A 207 12.34 6.01 -8.42
N ALA A 208 13.30 5.82 -7.50
CA ALA A 208 13.59 4.50 -6.93
C ALA A 208 12.43 4.02 -6.03
N GLY A 209 11.87 4.93 -5.22
CA GLY A 209 10.71 4.64 -4.38
C GLY A 209 9.46 4.33 -5.19
N ASN A 210 9.20 5.08 -6.27
CA ASN A 210 8.10 4.81 -7.18
C ASN A 210 8.20 3.43 -7.83
N ARG A 211 9.41 3.04 -8.29
CA ARG A 211 9.64 1.68 -8.83
C ARG A 211 9.42 0.61 -7.79
N LEU A 212 9.97 0.77 -6.58
CA LEU A 212 9.76 -0.20 -5.50
C LEU A 212 8.28 -0.41 -5.20
N VAL A 213 7.49 0.67 -5.08
CA VAL A 213 6.06 0.57 -4.82
C VAL A 213 5.32 -0.08 -5.99
N ALA A 214 5.64 0.30 -7.24
CA ALA A 214 5.04 -0.31 -8.42
C ALA A 214 5.32 -1.82 -8.48
N ASP A 215 6.58 -2.24 -8.27
CA ASP A 215 6.98 -3.65 -8.28
C ASP A 215 6.26 -4.45 -7.18
N GLU A 216 6.15 -3.90 -5.96
CA GLU A 216 5.42 -4.56 -4.89
C GLU A 216 3.93 -4.71 -5.21
N MET A 217 3.28 -3.69 -5.81
CA MET A 217 1.86 -3.76 -6.17
C MET A 217 1.59 -4.70 -7.35
N LEU A 218 2.46 -4.72 -8.36
CA LEU A 218 2.36 -5.62 -9.51
C LEU A 218 2.40 -7.10 -9.11
N ARG A 219 3.12 -7.46 -8.04
CA ARG A 219 3.13 -8.84 -7.52
C ARG A 219 1.73 -9.35 -7.15
N PHE A 220 0.82 -8.46 -6.72
CA PHE A 220 -0.56 -8.82 -6.42
C PHE A 220 -1.43 -8.98 -7.66
N LEU A 221 -1.01 -8.41 -8.78
CA LEU A 221 -1.70 -8.46 -10.07
C LEU A 221 -1.21 -9.62 -10.95
N GLY A 222 -0.34 -10.47 -10.44
CA GLY A 222 0.12 -11.66 -11.14
C GLY A 222 1.47 -11.50 -11.84
N GLU A 223 2.15 -10.38 -11.68
CA GLU A 223 3.49 -10.15 -12.21
C GLU A 223 4.60 -10.55 -11.23
N ARG A 224 5.79 -10.87 -11.80
CA ARG A 224 7.00 -11.24 -11.05
C ARG A 224 7.96 -10.08 -11.00
#